data_d78a4c1485f98f91289907b9c8005985
#
_entry.id   d78a4c1485f98f91289907b9c8005985
#
_cell.length_a   1.000
_cell.length_b   1.000
_cell.length_c   1.000
_cell.angle_alpha   90.00
_cell.angle_beta   90.00
_cell.angle_gamma   90.00
#
_symmetry.space_group_name_H-M   'P 1'
#
loop_
_entity.id
_entity.type
_entity.pdbx_description
1 polymer ?
#
loop_
_entity_poly.entity_id
_entity_poly.type
_entity_poly.pdbx_seq_one_letter_code
_entity_poly.pdbx_strand_id
1 'polypeptide(L)'
;MGVKNKKKLLVVSFDAVGAEHELPVLRELPNFKRAFGSGSVYDGLRTTFISNTYPVHASIATGTTPAVHGLISNTKLQLDTLKPEWNYDSRLLRAEPIWRTAAKAGLSVASVLWPVTGYAKEIRWNIGEIMARPGESQIAANLRTCSKLTQIIAFLRHGHYLRGIAQPERDCFAAHSMRDIIRVFHPDLMLMHFTAYDTLCHENGRGSEAALNGLRAMDEYFGLLLDVIDKDTVVVGFSDHAQLNVNAVYDPNSVLGGMGFLNYHADGTCSDEKAAFQNAGGCSFFINKELTAEQVNAVRERVLANDAIRRELTEDEMAESGYTGTAAFGVCAKQGFHFGPASSYEKATHGYPLDMPDYHVFMAVSEPYGALETDCILEVYKAARKFLAL
;
A
#
# COMPACT_ATOMS: atom_id res chain seq x y z
N MET A 1 -14.99 -37.15 0.47
CA MET A 1 -14.29 -35.85 0.32
C MET A 1 -13.25 -35.80 1.41
N GLY A 2 -11.94 -35.84 1.06
CA GLY A 2 -10.87 -35.77 2.05
C GLY A 2 -10.93 -34.43 2.76
N VAL A 3 -10.78 -34.43 4.07
CA VAL A 3 -10.62 -33.21 4.88
C VAL A 3 -9.40 -32.49 4.33
N LYS A 4 -9.61 -31.35 3.64
CA LYS A 4 -8.50 -30.48 3.23
C LYS A 4 -7.81 -30.07 4.52
N ASN A 5 -6.53 -30.43 4.66
CA ASN A 5 -5.75 -30.10 5.85
C ASN A 5 -5.58 -28.56 5.86
N LYS A 6 -6.39 -27.87 6.66
CA LYS A 6 -6.36 -26.43 6.83
C LYS A 6 -5.09 -26.06 7.55
N LYS A 7 -4.27 -25.18 6.95
CA LYS A 7 -3.06 -24.64 7.55
C LYS A 7 -3.33 -23.27 8.18
N LYS A 8 -2.53 -22.88 9.14
CA LYS A 8 -2.43 -21.46 9.55
C LYS A 8 -1.63 -20.68 8.51
N LEU A 9 -1.91 -19.40 8.39
CA LEU A 9 -1.29 -18.55 7.37
C LEU A 9 -0.81 -17.23 7.98
N LEU A 10 0.46 -16.92 7.76
CA LEU A 10 1.04 -15.60 7.97
C LEU A 10 1.31 -14.96 6.60
N VAL A 11 0.63 -13.86 6.30
CA VAL A 11 0.87 -13.04 5.13
C VAL A 11 1.65 -11.80 5.55
N VAL A 12 2.82 -11.59 4.96
CA VAL A 12 3.73 -10.47 5.28
C VAL A 12 3.95 -9.61 4.05
N SER A 13 3.59 -8.35 4.15
CA SER A 13 3.94 -7.32 3.17
C SER A 13 5.26 -6.67 3.56
N PHE A 14 6.21 -6.65 2.63
CA PHE A 14 7.45 -5.88 2.67
C PHE A 14 7.28 -4.68 1.73
N ASP A 15 6.80 -3.57 2.27
CA ASP A 15 6.41 -2.39 1.50
C ASP A 15 7.54 -1.85 0.62
N ALA A 16 7.24 -1.57 -0.63
CA ALA A 16 8.11 -0.97 -1.65
C ALA A 16 9.35 -1.77 -2.05
N VAL A 17 9.43 -3.07 -1.76
CA VAL A 17 10.59 -3.91 -2.10
C VAL A 17 10.49 -4.36 -3.56
N GLY A 18 11.20 -3.67 -4.46
CA GLY A 18 11.26 -4.02 -5.88
C GLY A 18 12.01 -5.33 -6.14
N ALA A 19 11.59 -6.04 -7.18
CA ALA A 19 12.15 -7.35 -7.53
C ALA A 19 13.57 -7.26 -8.07
N GLU A 20 13.92 -6.19 -8.80
CA GLU A 20 15.18 -6.07 -9.51
C GLU A 20 16.38 -5.73 -8.61
N HIS A 21 16.18 -4.88 -7.61
CA HIS A 21 17.28 -4.33 -6.80
C HIS A 21 17.20 -4.74 -5.33
N GLU A 22 16.04 -4.67 -4.72
CA GLU A 22 15.86 -4.87 -3.28
C GLU A 22 15.69 -6.35 -2.92
N LEU A 23 14.95 -7.10 -3.72
CA LEU A 23 14.74 -8.53 -3.47
C LEU A 23 16.06 -9.34 -3.45
N PRO A 24 17.04 -9.10 -4.34
CA PRO A 24 18.36 -9.74 -4.22
C PRO A 24 19.03 -9.50 -2.86
N VAL A 25 18.93 -8.27 -2.32
CA VAL A 25 19.47 -7.96 -0.99
C VAL A 25 18.66 -8.68 0.09
N LEU A 26 17.33 -8.64 0.03
CA LEU A 26 16.44 -9.29 1.00
C LEU A 26 16.63 -10.81 1.05
N ARG A 27 16.87 -11.45 -0.10
CA ARG A 27 17.15 -12.90 -0.20
C ARG A 27 18.40 -13.35 0.57
N GLU A 28 19.38 -12.47 0.76
CA GLU A 28 20.58 -12.77 1.54
C GLU A 28 20.41 -12.53 3.05
N LEU A 29 19.35 -11.87 3.46
CA LEU A 29 19.08 -11.61 4.88
C LEU A 29 18.60 -12.89 5.60
N PRO A 30 19.02 -13.06 6.89
CA PRO A 30 18.91 -14.34 7.57
C PRO A 30 17.49 -14.86 7.75
N ASN A 31 16.53 -13.98 8.02
CA ASN A 31 15.16 -14.39 8.33
C ASN A 31 14.33 -14.63 7.04
N PHE A 32 14.55 -13.84 6.01
CA PHE A 32 13.96 -14.11 4.70
C PHE A 32 14.45 -15.46 4.16
N LYS A 33 15.75 -15.71 4.25
CA LYS A 33 16.37 -17.00 3.86
C LYS A 33 15.84 -18.16 4.70
N ARG A 34 15.66 -17.96 5.99
CA ARG A 34 15.08 -18.95 6.92
C ARG A 34 13.64 -19.30 6.53
N ALA A 35 12.82 -18.32 6.16
CA ALA A 35 11.42 -18.50 5.81
C ALA A 35 11.23 -19.10 4.42
N PHE A 36 11.97 -18.63 3.43
CA PHE A 36 11.70 -18.90 2.01
C PHE A 36 12.80 -19.67 1.29
N GLY A 37 13.94 -19.99 1.92
CA GLY A 37 15.07 -20.64 1.29
C GLY A 37 14.80 -22.05 0.77
N SER A 38 13.79 -22.76 1.30
CA SER A 38 13.34 -24.08 0.81
C SER A 38 11.97 -24.03 0.11
N GLY A 39 11.39 -22.85 0.00
CA GLY A 39 10.09 -22.62 -0.58
C GLY A 39 10.13 -22.18 -2.05
N SER A 40 9.18 -21.35 -2.43
CA SER A 40 9.09 -20.76 -3.78
C SER A 40 9.22 -19.26 -3.71
N VAL A 41 10.04 -18.64 -4.56
CA VAL A 41 10.15 -17.20 -4.71
C VAL A 41 9.96 -16.84 -6.19
N TYR A 42 8.99 -15.98 -6.45
CA TYR A 42 8.60 -15.48 -7.75
C TYR A 42 8.96 -14.00 -7.83
N ASP A 43 9.85 -13.65 -8.70
CA ASP A 43 10.26 -12.30 -9.07
C ASP A 43 9.67 -11.89 -10.42
N GLY A 44 9.64 -10.60 -10.72
CA GLY A 44 9.10 -10.13 -11.98
C GLY A 44 7.56 -10.15 -12.07
N LEU A 45 6.86 -10.16 -10.92
CA LEU A 45 5.42 -10.00 -10.90
C LEU A 45 5.04 -8.54 -11.13
N ARG A 46 3.94 -8.32 -11.85
CA ARG A 46 3.30 -7.00 -11.94
C ARG A 46 2.43 -6.78 -10.70
N THR A 47 2.48 -5.59 -10.14
CA THR A 47 1.48 -5.15 -9.17
C THR A 47 0.15 -4.81 -9.86
N THR A 48 -0.86 -4.34 -9.12
CA THR A 48 -2.08 -3.78 -9.73
C THR A 48 -1.91 -2.28 -9.98
N PHE A 49 -2.53 -1.77 -11.03
CA PHE A 49 -2.58 -0.34 -11.28
C PHE A 49 -3.85 0.26 -10.62
N ILE A 50 -3.72 1.28 -9.79
CA ILE A 50 -2.57 2.11 -9.51
C ILE A 50 -1.68 1.49 -8.42
N SER A 51 -0.36 1.58 -8.60
CA SER A 51 0.66 0.99 -7.73
C SER A 51 0.91 1.78 -6.45
N ASN A 52 -0.17 2.01 -5.69
CA ASN A 52 -0.15 2.70 -4.40
C ASN A 52 -0.54 1.72 -3.27
N THR A 53 0.03 1.90 -2.10
CA THR A 53 -0.08 1.00 -0.95
C THR A 53 -1.51 0.54 -0.65
N TYR A 54 -2.45 1.48 -0.46
CA TYR A 54 -3.82 1.14 -0.07
C TYR A 54 -4.62 0.44 -1.18
N PRO A 55 -4.62 0.92 -2.46
CA PRO A 55 -5.24 0.21 -3.56
C PRO A 55 -4.67 -1.19 -3.78
N VAL A 56 -3.34 -1.37 -3.72
CA VAL A 56 -2.71 -2.69 -3.92
C VAL A 56 -3.02 -3.64 -2.78
N HIS A 57 -2.94 -3.20 -1.51
CA HIS A 57 -3.32 -4.04 -0.37
C HIS A 57 -4.81 -4.41 -0.38
N ALA A 58 -5.68 -3.51 -0.84
CA ALA A 58 -7.09 -3.83 -1.08
C ALA A 58 -7.26 -4.86 -2.19
N SER A 59 -6.47 -4.76 -3.27
CA SER A 59 -6.44 -5.72 -4.37
C SER A 59 -6.01 -7.11 -3.89
N ILE A 60 -4.94 -7.18 -3.12
CA ILE A 60 -4.43 -8.44 -2.52
C ILE A 60 -5.45 -9.01 -1.53
N ALA A 61 -6.11 -8.17 -0.75
CA ALA A 61 -7.11 -8.64 0.22
C ALA A 61 -8.39 -9.15 -0.43
N THR A 62 -8.77 -8.65 -1.61
CA THR A 62 -10.03 -9.00 -2.29
C THR A 62 -9.84 -9.91 -3.50
N GLY A 63 -8.61 -10.06 -4.01
CA GLY A 63 -8.32 -10.78 -5.25
C GLY A 63 -8.84 -10.07 -6.51
N THR A 64 -9.05 -8.74 -6.44
CA THR A 64 -9.64 -7.94 -7.52
C THR A 64 -8.86 -6.64 -7.73
N THR A 65 -9.09 -5.97 -8.86
CA THR A 65 -8.45 -4.67 -9.18
C THR A 65 -9.17 -3.49 -8.50
N PRO A 66 -8.56 -2.30 -8.45
CA PRO A 66 -9.18 -1.08 -7.94
C PRO A 66 -10.54 -0.76 -8.58
N ALA A 67 -10.72 -1.05 -9.86
CA ALA A 67 -11.99 -0.89 -10.56
C ALA A 67 -13.13 -1.69 -9.91
N VAL A 68 -12.83 -2.87 -9.36
CA VAL A 68 -13.82 -3.79 -8.76
C VAL A 68 -14.02 -3.48 -7.28
N HIS A 69 -12.94 -3.41 -6.50
CA HIS A 69 -13.07 -3.18 -5.06
C HIS A 69 -13.32 -1.71 -4.68
N GLY A 70 -13.15 -0.77 -5.63
CA GLY A 70 -13.55 0.63 -5.49
C GLY A 70 -12.61 1.53 -4.69
N LEU A 71 -11.49 1.02 -4.20
CA LEU A 71 -10.47 1.82 -3.52
C LEU A 71 -9.37 2.19 -4.50
N ILE A 72 -9.38 3.44 -4.96
CA ILE A 72 -8.58 3.93 -6.08
C ILE A 72 -7.42 4.86 -5.68
N SER A 73 -7.30 5.22 -4.39
CA SER A 73 -6.27 6.14 -3.89
C SER A 73 -5.98 5.87 -2.42
N ASN A 74 -4.76 6.20 -1.96
CA ASN A 74 -4.40 6.20 -0.54
C ASN A 74 -5.24 7.22 0.25
N THR A 75 -5.52 8.38 -0.36
CA THR A 75 -6.19 9.50 0.29
C THR A 75 -7.45 9.94 -0.46
N LYS A 76 -8.32 10.67 0.24
CA LYS A 76 -9.43 11.38 -0.40
C LYS A 76 -8.91 12.54 -1.24
N LEU A 77 -9.69 12.91 -2.27
CA LEU A 77 -9.45 14.17 -2.99
C LEU A 77 -9.89 15.33 -2.10
N GLN A 78 -8.94 16.00 -1.48
CA GLN A 78 -9.12 17.17 -0.62
C GLN A 78 -8.00 18.17 -0.95
N LEU A 79 -8.33 19.20 -1.71
CA LEU A 79 -7.35 20.19 -2.19
C LEU A 79 -7.17 21.37 -1.22
N ASP A 80 -8.05 21.52 -0.25
CA ASP A 80 -8.04 22.55 0.80
C ASP A 80 -7.07 22.23 1.95
N THR A 81 -6.36 21.12 1.88
CA THR A 81 -5.40 20.68 2.90
C THR A 81 -4.21 19.94 2.29
N LEU A 82 -3.02 20.13 2.87
CA LEU A 82 -1.82 19.32 2.56
C LEU A 82 -1.81 17.96 3.29
N LYS A 83 -2.78 17.71 4.16
CA LYS A 83 -2.94 16.46 4.92
C LYS A 83 -4.32 15.87 4.71
N PRO A 84 -4.62 15.34 3.51
CA PRO A 84 -5.92 14.76 3.20
C PRO A 84 -6.19 13.52 4.07
N GLU A 85 -7.46 13.21 4.28
CA GLU A 85 -7.87 12.01 5.00
C GLU A 85 -7.48 10.75 4.21
N TRP A 86 -6.98 9.74 4.93
CA TRP A 86 -6.61 8.44 4.35
C TRP A 86 -7.82 7.50 4.23
N ASN A 87 -7.80 6.67 3.22
CA ASN A 87 -8.85 5.71 2.89
C ASN A 87 -8.71 4.39 3.67
N TYR A 88 -8.47 4.45 4.99
CA TYR A 88 -8.24 3.29 5.85
C TYR A 88 -9.51 2.48 6.20
N ASP A 89 -10.70 2.96 5.85
CA ASP A 89 -11.98 2.36 6.25
C ASP A 89 -12.32 1.13 5.39
N SER A 90 -12.38 -0.05 6.00
CA SER A 90 -12.70 -1.32 5.30
C SER A 90 -14.10 -1.34 4.68
N ARG A 91 -15.00 -0.44 5.11
CA ARG A 91 -16.36 -0.32 4.56
C ARG A 91 -16.39 0.34 3.18
N LEU A 92 -15.28 0.94 2.74
CA LEU A 92 -15.11 1.46 1.37
C LEU A 92 -14.97 0.34 0.34
N LEU A 93 -14.55 -0.86 0.76
CA LEU A 93 -14.38 -1.99 -0.14
C LEU A 93 -15.72 -2.51 -0.65
N ARG A 94 -15.87 -2.55 -1.97
CA ARG A 94 -17.04 -3.10 -2.66
C ARG A 94 -16.95 -4.62 -2.85
N ALA A 95 -15.71 -5.18 -2.87
CA ALA A 95 -15.45 -6.61 -2.93
C ALA A 95 -15.16 -7.18 -1.53
N GLU A 96 -15.48 -8.45 -1.31
CA GLU A 96 -15.30 -9.08 -0.01
C GLU A 96 -13.82 -9.41 0.26
N PRO A 97 -13.21 -8.87 1.33
CA PRO A 97 -11.81 -9.11 1.64
C PRO A 97 -11.62 -10.46 2.35
N ILE A 98 -10.41 -11.02 2.22
CA ILE A 98 -10.02 -12.35 2.74
C ILE A 98 -10.30 -12.52 4.24
N TRP A 99 -10.11 -11.48 5.05
CA TRP A 99 -10.40 -11.55 6.49
C TRP A 99 -11.88 -11.77 6.79
N ARG A 100 -12.79 -11.23 5.95
CA ARG A 100 -14.24 -11.45 6.10
C ARG A 100 -14.61 -12.86 5.67
N THR A 101 -14.06 -13.33 4.54
CA THR A 101 -14.24 -14.73 4.09
C THR A 101 -13.70 -15.71 5.13
N ALA A 102 -12.51 -15.46 5.69
CA ALA A 102 -11.91 -16.27 6.75
C ALA A 102 -12.80 -16.32 8.00
N ALA A 103 -13.26 -15.17 8.49
CA ALA A 103 -14.14 -15.10 9.66
C ALA A 103 -15.48 -15.83 9.44
N LYS A 104 -16.10 -15.73 8.26
CA LYS A 104 -17.30 -16.49 7.89
C LYS A 104 -17.07 -18.01 7.88
N ALA A 105 -15.85 -18.44 7.56
CA ALA A 105 -15.42 -19.84 7.64
C ALA A 105 -15.03 -20.28 9.07
N GLY A 106 -15.25 -19.42 10.08
CA GLY A 106 -14.93 -19.70 11.48
C GLY A 106 -13.46 -19.57 11.83
N LEU A 107 -12.63 -18.92 10.98
CA LEU A 107 -11.23 -18.70 11.22
C LEU A 107 -11.00 -17.44 12.07
N SER A 108 -10.04 -17.50 12.98
CA SER A 108 -9.60 -16.34 13.75
C SER A 108 -8.60 -15.51 12.96
N VAL A 109 -8.79 -14.18 12.96
CA VAL A 109 -7.98 -13.25 12.16
C VAL A 109 -7.28 -12.23 13.07
N ALA A 110 -5.98 -12.03 12.82
CA ALA A 110 -5.17 -10.95 13.37
C ALA A 110 -4.62 -10.08 12.23
N SER A 111 -4.48 -8.77 12.48
CA SER A 111 -3.90 -7.83 11.54
C SER A 111 -3.11 -6.75 12.26
N VAL A 112 -1.88 -6.49 11.81
CA VAL A 112 -1.04 -5.40 12.31
C VAL A 112 -0.50 -4.57 11.15
N LEU A 113 -0.75 -3.28 11.18
CA LEU A 113 -0.45 -2.27 10.17
C LEU A 113 -0.99 -2.55 8.76
N TRP A 114 -1.85 -3.57 8.57
CA TRP A 114 -2.42 -3.81 7.25
C TRP A 114 -3.36 -2.67 6.83
N PRO A 115 -3.16 -2.09 5.63
CA PRO A 115 -4.01 -1.02 5.12
C PRO A 115 -5.48 -1.42 5.02
N VAL A 116 -6.37 -0.43 5.06
CA VAL A 116 -7.81 -0.61 4.82
C VAL A 116 -8.49 -1.59 5.80
N THR A 117 -7.95 -1.74 7.02
CA THR A 117 -8.56 -2.58 8.07
C THR A 117 -9.28 -1.79 9.16
N GLY A 118 -9.38 -0.47 9.01
CA GLY A 118 -10.20 0.36 9.90
C GLY A 118 -11.66 -0.10 9.89
N TYR A 119 -12.27 -0.23 11.08
CA TYR A 119 -13.64 -0.72 11.28
C TYR A 119 -13.92 -2.16 10.83
N ALA A 120 -12.90 -2.95 10.48
CA ALA A 120 -13.05 -4.37 10.16
C ALA A 120 -13.34 -5.19 11.42
N LYS A 121 -14.61 -5.38 11.75
CA LYS A 121 -15.07 -6.07 12.98
C LYS A 121 -14.76 -7.58 12.95
N GLU A 122 -14.54 -8.13 11.78
CA GLU A 122 -14.19 -9.53 11.56
C GLU A 122 -12.74 -9.85 11.97
N ILE A 123 -11.88 -8.83 12.06
CA ILE A 123 -10.50 -8.96 12.54
C ILE A 123 -10.50 -8.83 14.06
N ARG A 124 -10.30 -9.95 14.75
CA ARG A 124 -10.40 -10.00 16.21
C ARG A 124 -9.31 -9.20 16.90
N TRP A 125 -8.08 -9.27 16.39
CA TRP A 125 -6.91 -8.54 16.90
C TRP A 125 -6.39 -7.61 15.81
N ASN A 126 -6.91 -6.38 15.79
CA ASN A 126 -6.62 -5.39 14.74
C ASN A 126 -5.85 -4.19 15.30
N ILE A 127 -4.64 -3.99 14.83
CA ILE A 127 -3.83 -2.77 14.96
C ILE A 127 -3.65 -2.24 13.53
N GLY A 128 -4.66 -1.58 12.96
CA GLY A 128 -4.67 -1.13 11.57
C GLY A 128 -3.68 0.00 11.32
N GLU A 129 -3.30 0.17 10.06
CA GLU A 129 -2.61 1.37 9.61
C GLU A 129 -3.62 2.51 9.47
N ILE A 130 -3.67 3.35 10.48
CA ILE A 130 -4.65 4.44 10.60
C ILE A 130 -3.91 5.76 10.69
N MET A 131 -4.27 6.69 9.83
CA MET A 131 -3.83 8.09 9.92
C MET A 131 -4.91 8.92 10.60
N ALA A 132 -4.53 9.64 11.67
CA ALA A 132 -5.45 10.54 12.36
C ALA A 132 -5.89 11.68 11.45
N ARG A 133 -7.15 12.08 11.57
CA ARG A 133 -7.68 13.25 10.87
C ARG A 133 -7.03 14.53 11.39
N PRO A 134 -7.03 15.62 10.63
CA PRO A 134 -6.62 16.92 11.14
C PRO A 134 -7.33 17.24 12.46
N GLY A 135 -6.56 17.58 13.51
CA GLY A 135 -7.09 17.88 14.85
C GLY A 135 -7.46 16.67 15.72
N GLU A 136 -7.39 15.44 15.22
CA GLU A 136 -7.58 14.21 15.99
C GLU A 136 -6.25 13.67 16.51
N SER A 137 -6.21 13.14 17.74
CA SER A 137 -5.02 12.43 18.20
C SER A 137 -4.93 11.03 17.57
N GLN A 138 -3.70 10.57 17.28
CA GLN A 138 -3.46 9.24 16.70
C GLN A 138 -4.03 8.12 17.61
N ILE A 139 -3.94 8.28 18.92
CA ILE A 139 -4.50 7.30 19.88
C ILE A 139 -6.02 7.24 19.75
N ALA A 140 -6.70 8.38 19.66
CA ALA A 140 -8.16 8.43 19.50
C ALA A 140 -8.60 7.79 18.18
N ALA A 141 -7.89 8.08 17.07
CA ALA A 141 -8.15 7.48 15.77
C ALA A 141 -8.05 5.95 15.83
N ASN A 142 -6.96 5.42 16.40
CA ASN A 142 -6.74 3.99 16.54
C ASN A 142 -7.81 3.31 17.42
N LEU A 143 -8.14 3.88 18.58
CA LEU A 143 -9.15 3.32 19.48
C LEU A 143 -10.57 3.36 18.90
N ARG A 144 -10.84 4.32 18.00
CA ARG A 144 -12.12 4.46 17.31
C ARG A 144 -12.30 3.42 16.21
N THR A 145 -11.21 3.02 15.53
CA THR A 145 -11.26 2.28 14.26
C THR A 145 -10.84 0.82 14.37
N CYS A 146 -10.08 0.46 15.40
CA CYS A 146 -9.47 -0.86 15.56
C CYS A 146 -9.88 -1.57 16.87
N SER A 147 -9.27 -2.71 17.17
CA SER A 147 -9.58 -3.48 18.39
C SER A 147 -9.04 -2.78 19.64
N LYS A 148 -9.91 -2.12 20.38
CA LYS A 148 -9.54 -1.25 21.52
C LYS A 148 -8.62 -1.92 22.54
N LEU A 149 -9.00 -3.13 23.01
CA LEU A 149 -8.23 -3.85 24.00
C LEU A 149 -6.85 -4.25 23.47
N THR A 150 -6.78 -4.72 22.21
CA THR A 150 -5.53 -5.06 21.55
C THR A 150 -4.62 -3.84 21.45
N GLN A 151 -5.15 -2.68 21.06
CA GLN A 151 -4.41 -1.42 20.98
C GLN A 151 -3.84 -1.00 22.33
N ILE A 152 -4.67 -1.04 23.39
CA ILE A 152 -4.26 -0.65 24.75
C ILE A 152 -3.13 -1.57 25.24
N ILE A 153 -3.30 -2.89 25.11
CA ILE A 153 -2.29 -3.87 25.56
C ILE A 153 -1.00 -3.70 24.77
N ALA A 154 -1.07 -3.57 23.44
CA ALA A 154 0.09 -3.35 22.58
C ALA A 154 0.85 -2.08 22.98
N PHE A 155 0.14 -0.97 23.20
CA PHE A 155 0.74 0.29 23.61
C PHE A 155 1.40 0.21 25.00
N LEU A 156 0.73 -0.40 26.00
CA LEU A 156 1.29 -0.55 27.34
C LEU A 156 2.56 -1.41 27.34
N ARG A 157 2.63 -2.44 26.50
CA ARG A 157 3.78 -3.36 26.45
C ARG A 157 4.90 -2.86 25.56
N HIS A 158 4.58 -2.26 24.43
CA HIS A 158 5.51 -1.98 23.33
C HIS A 158 5.57 -0.51 22.91
N GLY A 159 4.72 0.36 23.48
CA GLY A 159 4.68 1.79 23.14
C GLY A 159 6.01 2.53 23.39
N HIS A 160 6.90 1.99 24.22
CA HIS A 160 8.23 2.54 24.44
C HIS A 160 9.15 2.47 23.21
N TYR A 161 8.86 1.62 22.23
CA TYR A 161 9.56 1.59 20.94
C TYR A 161 9.17 2.76 20.03
N LEU A 162 7.95 3.31 20.17
CA LEU A 162 7.46 4.34 19.26
C LEU A 162 8.19 5.67 19.41
N ARG A 163 8.49 6.28 18.28
CA ARG A 163 8.95 7.66 18.13
C ARG A 163 8.00 8.43 17.20
N GLY A 164 6.74 8.57 17.61
CA GLY A 164 5.67 9.04 16.74
C GLY A 164 5.37 8.01 15.65
N ILE A 165 5.49 8.42 14.39
CA ILE A 165 5.33 7.56 13.20
C ILE A 165 6.68 7.20 12.55
N ALA A 166 7.81 7.52 13.20
CA ALA A 166 9.13 7.29 12.63
C ALA A 166 9.41 5.80 12.39
N GLN A 167 10.24 5.55 11.38
CA GLN A 167 10.72 4.23 11.02
C GLN A 167 12.23 4.12 11.31
N PRO A 168 12.70 2.93 11.74
CA PRO A 168 12.00 1.62 11.80
C PRO A 168 11.26 1.34 13.12
N GLU A 169 11.13 2.32 14.02
CA GLU A 169 10.55 2.15 15.36
C GLU A 169 9.07 1.72 15.32
N ARG A 170 8.30 2.22 14.33
CA ARG A 170 6.90 1.81 14.14
C ARG A 170 6.79 0.32 13.78
N ASP A 171 7.67 -0.17 12.91
CA ASP A 171 7.71 -1.58 12.54
C ASP A 171 8.19 -2.46 13.71
N CYS A 172 9.10 -1.97 14.54
CA CYS A 172 9.51 -2.63 15.80
C CYS A 172 8.29 -2.83 16.73
N PHE A 173 7.53 -1.76 16.99
CA PHE A 173 6.29 -1.83 17.77
C PHE A 173 5.30 -2.84 17.17
N ALA A 174 5.11 -2.81 15.87
CA ALA A 174 4.18 -3.66 15.14
C ALA A 174 4.57 -5.15 15.24
N ALA A 175 5.84 -5.48 15.01
CA ALA A 175 6.35 -6.84 15.09
C ALA A 175 6.20 -7.43 16.50
N HIS A 176 6.58 -6.66 17.54
CA HIS A 176 6.41 -7.11 18.92
C HIS A 176 4.94 -7.30 19.29
N SER A 177 4.04 -6.46 18.79
CA SER A 177 2.60 -6.58 18.99
C SER A 177 2.06 -7.84 18.31
N MET A 178 2.41 -8.09 17.05
CA MET A 178 1.99 -9.29 16.30
C MET A 178 2.57 -10.56 16.96
N ARG A 179 3.84 -10.54 17.35
CA ARG A 179 4.48 -11.66 18.07
C ARG A 179 3.68 -12.05 19.32
N ASP A 180 3.27 -11.08 20.14
CA ASP A 180 2.50 -11.35 21.35
C ASP A 180 1.09 -11.88 21.03
N ILE A 181 0.44 -11.37 19.97
CA ILE A 181 -0.85 -11.89 19.49
C ILE A 181 -0.71 -13.35 19.07
N ILE A 182 0.33 -13.68 18.29
CA ILE A 182 0.58 -15.07 17.84
C ILE A 182 0.80 -15.99 19.03
N ARG A 183 1.68 -15.62 19.97
CA ARG A 183 2.02 -16.45 21.14
C ARG A 183 0.84 -16.74 22.09
N VAL A 184 -0.10 -15.81 22.19
CA VAL A 184 -1.21 -15.91 23.15
C VAL A 184 -2.46 -16.50 22.51
N PHE A 185 -2.74 -16.18 21.24
CA PHE A 185 -4.02 -16.47 20.63
C PHE A 185 -3.94 -17.44 19.47
N HIS A 186 -2.76 -17.70 18.91
CA HIS A 186 -2.53 -18.59 17.77
C HIS A 186 -3.54 -18.40 16.62
N PRO A 187 -3.67 -17.19 16.02
CA PRO A 187 -4.64 -16.93 14.96
C PRO A 187 -4.48 -17.86 13.76
N ASP A 188 -5.58 -18.11 13.03
CA ASP A 188 -5.56 -18.89 11.79
C ASP A 188 -5.02 -18.08 10.59
N LEU A 189 -5.40 -16.81 10.48
CA LEU A 189 -4.92 -15.85 9.48
C LEU A 189 -4.26 -14.66 10.17
N MET A 190 -3.03 -14.37 9.82
CA MET A 190 -2.23 -13.26 10.31
C MET A 190 -1.80 -12.38 9.14
N LEU A 191 -2.13 -11.10 9.19
CA LEU A 191 -1.78 -10.10 8.20
C LEU A 191 -0.81 -9.12 8.83
N MET A 192 0.41 -9.04 8.30
CA MET A 192 1.47 -8.14 8.78
C MET A 192 1.97 -7.25 7.66
N HIS A 193 2.11 -5.96 7.92
CA HIS A 193 2.67 -5.00 6.98
C HIS A 193 3.87 -4.29 7.61
N PHE A 194 5.04 -4.41 6.99
CA PHE A 194 6.25 -3.69 7.31
C PHE A 194 6.44 -2.54 6.32
N THR A 195 6.70 -1.34 6.82
CA THR A 195 6.71 -0.10 6.02
C THR A 195 8.02 0.69 6.14
N ALA A 196 9.03 0.16 6.85
CA ALA A 196 10.26 0.90 7.11
C ALA A 196 11.02 1.24 5.82
N TYR A 197 11.10 0.29 4.87
CA TYR A 197 11.82 0.53 3.62
C TYR A 197 11.15 1.61 2.79
N ASP A 198 9.82 1.54 2.60
CA ASP A 198 9.03 2.53 1.87
C ASP A 198 9.23 3.94 2.42
N THR A 199 8.97 4.13 3.72
CA THR A 199 9.10 5.43 4.37
C THR A 199 10.52 6.01 4.23
N LEU A 200 11.55 5.19 4.45
CA LEU A 200 12.93 5.63 4.36
C LEU A 200 13.38 5.90 2.91
N CYS A 201 12.77 5.25 1.91
CA CYS A 201 12.96 5.62 0.50
C CYS A 201 12.35 6.98 0.19
N HIS A 202 11.13 7.26 0.62
CA HIS A 202 10.52 8.59 0.46
C HIS A 202 11.40 9.70 1.03
N GLU A 203 11.97 9.48 2.21
CA GLU A 203 12.78 10.47 2.92
C GLU A 203 14.22 10.59 2.38
N ASN A 204 14.85 9.48 1.97
CA ASN A 204 16.28 9.42 1.73
C ASN A 204 16.66 9.02 0.29
N GLY A 205 15.71 8.53 -0.49
CA GLY A 205 15.90 7.96 -1.83
C GLY A 205 16.06 6.44 -1.81
N ARG A 206 15.58 5.79 -2.88
CA ARG A 206 15.74 4.37 -3.13
C ARG A 206 17.22 3.99 -3.20
N GLY A 207 17.61 2.93 -2.52
CA GLY A 207 18.99 2.44 -2.47
C GLY A 207 19.93 3.23 -1.56
N SER A 208 19.43 4.25 -0.83
CA SER A 208 20.21 4.94 0.19
C SER A 208 20.55 3.99 1.35
N GLU A 209 21.63 4.28 2.09
CA GLU A 209 22.02 3.46 3.25
C GLU A 209 20.92 3.47 4.33
N ALA A 210 20.21 4.58 4.50
CA ALA A 210 19.07 4.66 5.42
C ALA A 210 17.94 3.70 5.01
N ALA A 211 17.56 3.69 3.73
CA ALA A 211 16.55 2.77 3.20
C ALA A 211 16.99 1.31 3.34
N LEU A 212 18.24 0.98 2.99
CA LEU A 212 18.77 -0.38 3.14
C LEU A 212 18.83 -0.83 4.61
N ASN A 213 19.08 0.08 5.55
CA ASN A 213 18.97 -0.22 6.99
C ASN A 213 17.52 -0.49 7.38
N GLY A 214 16.55 0.20 6.81
CA GLY A 214 15.13 -0.11 6.94
C GLY A 214 14.79 -1.52 6.46
N LEU A 215 15.31 -1.94 5.30
CA LEU A 215 15.14 -3.29 4.77
C LEU A 215 15.72 -4.36 5.72
N ARG A 216 16.91 -4.12 6.27
CA ARG A 216 17.53 -5.02 7.27
C ARG A 216 16.70 -5.10 8.56
N ALA A 217 16.17 -3.96 9.02
CA ALA A 217 15.28 -3.92 10.19
C ALA A 217 13.98 -4.69 9.96
N MET A 218 13.37 -4.58 8.78
CA MET A 218 12.19 -5.38 8.41
C MET A 218 12.47 -6.88 8.49
N ASP A 219 13.63 -7.34 8.01
CA ASP A 219 14.03 -8.75 8.13
C ASP A 219 14.22 -9.18 9.60
N GLU A 220 14.89 -8.34 10.42
CA GLU A 220 15.07 -8.62 11.84
C GLU A 220 13.72 -8.75 12.56
N TYR A 221 12.79 -7.83 12.31
CA TYR A 221 11.46 -7.84 12.91
C TYR A 221 10.59 -8.99 12.38
N PHE A 222 10.75 -9.38 11.13
CA PHE A 222 10.14 -10.59 10.58
C PHE A 222 10.63 -11.85 11.32
N GLY A 223 11.90 -11.91 11.71
CA GLY A 223 12.47 -12.99 12.53
C GLY A 223 11.72 -13.19 13.85
N LEU A 224 11.27 -12.09 14.50
CA LEU A 224 10.49 -12.18 15.74
C LEU A 224 9.16 -12.93 15.56
N LEU A 225 8.56 -12.86 14.36
CA LEU A 225 7.33 -13.59 14.05
C LEU A 225 7.62 -15.06 13.78
N LEU A 226 8.68 -15.34 13.02
CA LEU A 226 9.11 -16.71 12.70
C LEU A 226 9.47 -17.53 13.96
N ASP A 227 9.90 -16.87 15.04
CA ASP A 227 10.23 -17.53 16.31
C ASP A 227 9.01 -18.04 17.08
N VAL A 228 7.81 -17.56 16.74
CA VAL A 228 6.58 -17.82 17.52
C VAL A 228 5.43 -18.42 16.73
N ILE A 229 5.52 -18.49 15.40
CA ILE A 229 4.50 -19.16 14.60
C ILE A 229 4.50 -20.68 14.83
N ASP A 230 3.35 -21.30 14.71
CA ASP A 230 3.22 -22.75 14.81
C ASP A 230 3.91 -23.43 13.61
N LYS A 231 4.39 -24.66 13.81
CA LYS A 231 5.16 -25.42 12.78
C LYS A 231 4.40 -25.70 11.49
N ASP A 232 3.07 -25.71 11.56
CA ASP A 232 2.15 -25.92 10.42
C ASP A 232 1.71 -24.60 9.77
N THR A 233 2.26 -23.47 10.20
CA THR A 233 1.97 -22.17 9.61
C THR A 233 2.73 -22.01 8.29
N VAL A 234 2.00 -21.74 7.21
CA VAL A 234 2.60 -21.29 5.95
C VAL A 234 2.83 -19.79 6.02
N VAL A 235 3.96 -19.35 5.50
CA VAL A 235 4.28 -17.93 5.34
C VAL A 235 4.21 -17.55 3.87
N VAL A 236 3.48 -16.48 3.56
CA VAL A 236 3.47 -15.84 2.25
C VAL A 236 4.00 -14.43 2.41
N GLY A 237 5.16 -14.15 1.81
CA GLY A 237 5.77 -12.83 1.75
C GLY A 237 5.54 -12.20 0.38
N PHE A 238 5.38 -10.88 0.30
CA PHE A 238 5.24 -10.17 -0.95
C PHE A 238 5.65 -8.69 -0.80
N SER A 239 5.84 -8.01 -1.94
CA SER A 239 5.84 -6.56 -2.00
C SER A 239 4.64 -6.06 -2.81
N ASP A 240 4.08 -4.94 -2.42
CA ASP A 240 2.93 -4.32 -3.06
C ASP A 240 3.32 -3.47 -4.27
N HIS A 241 4.40 -2.71 -4.20
CA HIS A 241 4.97 -1.90 -5.29
C HIS A 241 6.49 -1.74 -5.15
N ALA A 242 7.11 -1.16 -6.15
CA ALA A 242 8.46 -0.61 -6.07
C ALA A 242 8.40 0.92 -5.98
N GLN A 243 9.54 1.56 -5.75
CA GLN A 243 9.69 3.02 -5.82
C GLN A 243 10.71 3.43 -6.88
N LEU A 244 10.62 4.66 -7.37
CA LEU A 244 11.60 5.26 -8.26
C LEU A 244 12.12 6.56 -7.63
N ASN A 245 13.42 6.84 -7.81
CA ASN A 245 14.03 8.08 -7.33
C ASN A 245 13.45 9.30 -8.04
N VAL A 246 13.26 10.39 -7.28
CA VAL A 246 12.66 11.65 -7.71
C VAL A 246 13.67 12.79 -7.59
N ASN A 247 13.71 13.64 -8.61
CA ASN A 247 14.56 14.82 -8.67
C ASN A 247 13.76 16.13 -8.66
N ALA A 248 12.49 16.06 -9.05
CA ALA A 248 11.62 17.22 -9.17
C ALA A 248 10.15 16.90 -8.94
N VAL A 249 9.39 17.91 -8.58
CA VAL A 249 7.94 17.87 -8.35
C VAL A 249 7.24 18.72 -9.41
N TYR A 250 6.12 18.24 -9.90
CA TYR A 250 5.22 19.00 -10.76
C TYR A 250 3.78 18.87 -10.27
N ASP A 251 3.12 20.00 -10.01
CA ASP A 251 1.69 19.98 -9.64
C ASP A 251 0.82 20.43 -10.83
N PRO A 252 0.09 19.51 -11.47
CA PRO A 252 -0.82 19.88 -12.56
C PRO A 252 -1.98 20.76 -12.10
N ASN A 253 -2.32 20.85 -10.80
CA ASN A 253 -3.29 21.82 -10.28
C ASN A 253 -2.84 23.25 -10.49
N SER A 254 -1.53 23.52 -10.57
CA SER A 254 -1.03 24.85 -10.90
C SER A 254 -1.45 25.34 -12.30
N VAL A 255 -1.63 24.41 -13.25
CA VAL A 255 -2.17 24.71 -14.59
C VAL A 255 -3.61 25.16 -14.48
N LEU A 256 -4.43 24.46 -13.70
CA LEU A 256 -5.82 24.85 -13.47
C LEU A 256 -5.92 26.23 -12.81
N GLY A 257 -5.03 26.53 -11.87
CA GLY A 257 -4.91 27.85 -11.27
C GLY A 257 -4.59 28.93 -12.29
N GLY A 258 -3.61 28.71 -13.15
CA GLY A 258 -3.22 29.61 -14.24
C GLY A 258 -4.31 29.81 -15.30
N MET A 259 -5.25 28.87 -15.42
CA MET A 259 -6.42 28.95 -16.33
C MET A 259 -7.68 29.51 -15.65
N GLY A 260 -7.64 29.80 -14.33
CA GLY A 260 -8.78 30.33 -13.56
C GLY A 260 -9.86 29.29 -13.26
N PHE A 261 -9.51 28.00 -13.22
CA PHE A 261 -10.43 26.88 -12.92
C PHE A 261 -10.39 26.46 -11.46
N LEU A 262 -9.46 26.97 -10.67
CA LEU A 262 -9.38 26.90 -9.22
C LEU A 262 -8.52 28.06 -8.68
N ASN A 263 -8.62 28.35 -7.40
CA ASN A 263 -7.69 29.25 -6.68
C ASN A 263 -6.53 28.42 -6.14
N TYR A 264 -5.34 28.56 -6.74
CA TYR A 264 -4.11 27.90 -6.32
C TYR A 264 -3.33 28.79 -5.36
N HIS A 265 -3.14 28.34 -4.11
CA HIS A 265 -2.46 29.10 -3.06
C HIS A 265 -0.96 28.85 -3.04
N ALA A 266 -0.18 29.76 -2.45
CA ALA A 266 1.27 29.68 -2.41
C ALA A 266 1.82 28.46 -1.63
N ASP A 267 1.03 27.90 -0.71
CA ASP A 267 1.37 26.68 0.04
C ASP A 267 1.03 25.39 -0.72
N GLY A 268 0.36 25.50 -1.89
CA GLY A 268 -0.07 24.38 -2.71
C GLY A 268 -1.48 23.86 -2.41
N THR A 269 -2.20 24.47 -1.45
CA THR A 269 -3.62 24.20 -1.27
C THR A 269 -4.45 24.89 -2.34
N CYS A 270 -5.70 24.44 -2.56
CA CYS A 270 -6.58 25.02 -3.55
C CYS A 270 -7.99 25.20 -3.00
N SER A 271 -8.74 26.14 -3.58
CA SER A 271 -10.16 26.37 -3.32
C SER A 271 -10.93 26.72 -4.59
N ASP A 272 -12.27 26.76 -4.50
CA ASP A 272 -13.17 27.12 -5.60
C ASP A 272 -12.92 26.34 -6.90
N GLU A 273 -12.66 25.04 -6.77
CA GLU A 273 -12.28 24.19 -7.87
C GLU A 273 -13.47 23.80 -8.77
N LYS A 274 -13.40 24.18 -10.07
CA LYS A 274 -14.27 23.71 -11.17
C LYS A 274 -13.77 22.40 -11.78
N ALA A 275 -12.52 22.08 -11.54
CA ALA A 275 -11.86 20.83 -11.85
C ALA A 275 -10.67 20.63 -10.91
N ALA A 276 -10.17 19.40 -10.82
CA ALA A 276 -9.07 19.06 -9.93
C ALA A 276 -8.20 17.95 -10.53
N PHE A 277 -6.91 17.96 -10.22
CA PHE A 277 -6.06 16.79 -10.38
C PHE A 277 -5.90 16.09 -9.03
N GLN A 278 -6.24 14.79 -9.00
CA GLN A 278 -5.90 13.91 -7.89
C GLN A 278 -4.53 13.31 -8.14
N ASN A 279 -3.52 13.80 -7.41
CA ASN A 279 -2.16 13.32 -7.49
C ASN A 279 -2.01 11.99 -6.72
N ALA A 280 -1.26 11.06 -7.31
CA ALA A 280 -1.06 9.71 -6.80
C ALA A 280 0.40 9.25 -7.02
N GLY A 281 1.37 10.10 -6.63
CA GLY A 281 2.79 9.86 -6.87
C GLY A 281 3.17 10.07 -8.33
N GLY A 282 3.53 9.01 -9.04
CA GLY A 282 3.91 9.05 -10.45
C GLY A 282 2.75 9.21 -11.45
N CYS A 283 1.49 9.18 -10.99
CA CYS A 283 0.31 9.43 -11.81
C CYS A 283 -0.55 10.55 -11.25
N SER A 284 -1.37 11.18 -12.11
CA SER A 284 -2.35 12.19 -11.72
C SER A 284 -3.58 12.10 -12.59
N PHE A 285 -4.76 12.22 -11.98
CA PHE A 285 -6.06 11.98 -12.60
C PHE A 285 -6.88 13.26 -12.62
N PHE A 286 -7.30 13.69 -13.82
CA PHE A 286 -8.08 14.90 -14.03
C PHE A 286 -9.57 14.65 -13.80
N ILE A 287 -10.11 15.24 -12.74
CA ILE A 287 -11.52 15.16 -12.36
C ILE A 287 -12.21 16.46 -12.76
N ASN A 288 -13.12 16.36 -13.72
CA ASN A 288 -13.93 17.48 -14.17
C ASN A 288 -15.17 17.61 -13.29
N LYS A 289 -15.48 18.84 -12.85
CA LYS A 289 -16.72 19.17 -12.12
C LYS A 289 -17.65 20.04 -12.97
N GLU A 290 -17.12 21.09 -13.63
CA GLU A 290 -17.94 22.12 -14.26
C GLU A 290 -17.42 22.61 -15.63
N LEU A 291 -16.31 22.05 -16.15
CA LEU A 291 -15.71 22.53 -17.40
C LEU A 291 -16.41 21.98 -18.63
N THR A 292 -16.46 22.78 -19.71
CA THR A 292 -16.91 22.30 -21.03
C THR A 292 -15.89 21.37 -21.66
N ALA A 293 -16.29 20.64 -22.71
CA ALA A 293 -15.39 19.75 -23.45
C ALA A 293 -14.18 20.50 -24.06
N GLU A 294 -14.38 21.72 -24.55
CA GLU A 294 -13.31 22.56 -25.11
C GLU A 294 -12.33 22.96 -24.01
N GLN A 295 -12.82 23.31 -22.82
CA GLN A 295 -11.97 23.65 -21.68
C GLN A 295 -11.18 22.43 -21.18
N VAL A 296 -11.80 21.25 -21.10
CA VAL A 296 -11.12 19.99 -20.76
C VAL A 296 -9.99 19.69 -21.76
N ASN A 297 -10.24 19.85 -23.07
CA ASN A 297 -9.20 19.66 -24.08
C ASN A 297 -8.07 20.68 -23.95
N ALA A 298 -8.37 21.95 -23.67
CA ALA A 298 -7.34 22.96 -23.43
C ALA A 298 -6.47 22.66 -22.20
N VAL A 299 -7.05 22.14 -21.11
CA VAL A 299 -6.30 21.65 -19.95
C VAL A 299 -5.41 20.49 -20.35
N ARG A 300 -5.95 19.48 -21.05
CA ARG A 300 -5.22 18.29 -21.50
C ARG A 300 -3.99 18.68 -22.33
N GLU A 301 -4.16 19.53 -23.36
CA GLU A 301 -3.06 19.99 -24.21
C GLU A 301 -1.98 20.71 -23.39
N ARG A 302 -2.39 21.58 -22.47
CA ARG A 302 -1.46 22.36 -21.67
C ARG A 302 -0.68 21.51 -20.68
N VAL A 303 -1.31 20.51 -20.07
CA VAL A 303 -0.64 19.57 -19.16
C VAL A 303 0.31 18.66 -19.93
N LEU A 304 -0.12 18.09 -21.08
CA LEU A 304 0.71 17.21 -21.90
C LEU A 304 1.93 17.92 -22.53
N ALA A 305 1.89 19.24 -22.69
CA ALA A 305 3.01 20.03 -23.17
C ALA A 305 4.11 20.23 -22.11
N ASN A 306 3.90 19.84 -20.84
CA ASN A 306 4.89 20.02 -19.78
C ASN A 306 5.95 18.90 -19.81
N ASP A 307 7.22 19.29 -19.63
CA ASP A 307 8.37 18.35 -19.67
C ASP A 307 8.35 17.26 -18.59
N ALA A 308 7.63 17.45 -17.50
CA ALA A 308 7.45 16.43 -16.46
C ALA A 308 6.57 15.25 -16.92
N ILE A 309 5.74 15.44 -17.94
CA ILE A 309 4.78 14.44 -18.40
C ILE A 309 5.45 13.47 -19.39
N ARG A 310 5.32 12.17 -19.11
CA ARG A 310 5.73 11.08 -20.02
C ARG A 310 4.68 10.89 -21.12
N ARG A 311 3.41 10.71 -20.72
CA ARG A 311 2.27 10.48 -21.60
C ARG A 311 0.94 10.58 -20.84
N GLU A 312 -0.13 10.61 -21.59
CA GLU A 312 -1.48 10.31 -21.08
C GLU A 312 -1.59 8.81 -20.74
N LEU A 313 -2.39 8.45 -19.74
CA LEU A 313 -2.70 7.07 -19.41
C LEU A 313 -3.59 6.45 -20.49
N THR A 314 -3.40 5.16 -20.75
CA THR A 314 -4.22 4.40 -21.71
C THR A 314 -5.63 4.14 -21.15
N GLU A 315 -6.56 3.77 -22.02
CA GLU A 315 -7.92 3.38 -21.61
C GLU A 315 -7.90 2.18 -20.66
N ASP A 316 -7.01 1.21 -20.89
CA ASP A 316 -6.84 0.03 -20.03
C ASP A 316 -6.31 0.42 -18.64
N GLU A 317 -5.33 1.33 -18.57
CA GLU A 317 -4.82 1.85 -17.30
C GLU A 317 -5.90 2.62 -16.53
N MET A 318 -6.68 3.47 -17.22
CA MET A 318 -7.82 4.17 -16.63
C MET A 318 -8.90 3.19 -16.13
N ALA A 319 -9.13 2.12 -16.87
CA ALA A 319 -10.10 1.09 -16.49
C ALA A 319 -9.60 0.28 -15.27
N GLU A 320 -8.37 -0.20 -15.28
CA GLU A 320 -7.80 -1.00 -14.18
C GLU A 320 -7.73 -0.19 -12.87
N SER A 321 -7.32 1.08 -12.95
CA SER A 321 -7.24 1.98 -11.80
C SER A 321 -8.58 2.32 -11.18
N GLY A 322 -9.69 2.07 -11.87
CA GLY A 322 -11.05 2.41 -11.43
C GLY A 322 -11.42 3.89 -11.59
N TYR A 323 -10.61 4.68 -12.29
CA TYR A 323 -10.92 6.09 -12.56
C TYR A 323 -11.84 6.30 -13.76
N THR A 324 -12.13 5.26 -14.57
CA THR A 324 -13.11 5.37 -15.66
C THR A 324 -14.46 5.86 -15.13
N GLY A 325 -14.99 6.93 -15.75
CA GLY A 325 -16.24 7.59 -15.32
C GLY A 325 -16.09 8.53 -14.12
N THR A 326 -14.93 8.58 -13.46
CA THR A 326 -14.61 9.53 -12.39
C THR A 326 -13.67 10.62 -12.90
N ALA A 327 -12.61 10.24 -13.61
CA ALA A 327 -11.67 11.16 -14.25
C ALA A 327 -11.90 11.20 -15.76
N ALA A 328 -11.71 12.38 -16.38
CA ALA A 328 -11.83 12.55 -17.82
C ALA A 328 -10.59 12.04 -18.56
N PHE A 329 -9.42 12.09 -17.94
CA PHE A 329 -8.15 11.53 -18.39
C PHE A 329 -7.17 11.42 -17.20
N GLY A 330 -6.11 10.69 -17.40
CA GLY A 330 -4.98 10.63 -16.46
C GLY A 330 -3.67 10.83 -17.17
N VAL A 331 -2.64 11.26 -16.44
CA VAL A 331 -1.28 11.44 -16.97
C VAL A 331 -0.28 10.75 -16.05
N CYS A 332 0.84 10.30 -16.63
CA CYS A 332 1.96 9.79 -15.87
C CYS A 332 3.22 10.65 -16.05
N ALA A 333 4.02 10.70 -15.00
CA ALA A 333 5.26 11.43 -14.95
C ALA A 333 6.40 10.69 -15.67
N LYS A 334 7.38 11.43 -16.19
CA LYS A 334 8.70 10.88 -16.53
C LYS A 334 9.41 10.40 -15.27
N GLN A 335 10.27 9.41 -15.41
CA GLN A 335 11.16 9.02 -14.32
C GLN A 335 11.93 10.23 -13.79
N GLY A 336 12.02 10.34 -12.47
CA GLY A 336 12.62 11.50 -11.80
C GLY A 336 11.62 12.60 -11.42
N PHE A 337 10.35 12.50 -11.82
CA PHE A 337 9.29 13.42 -11.41
C PHE A 337 8.20 12.71 -10.63
N HIS A 338 7.61 13.42 -9.67
CA HIS A 338 6.33 13.02 -9.08
C HIS A 338 5.35 14.19 -9.09
N PHE A 339 4.06 13.87 -8.95
CA PHE A 339 3.00 14.86 -8.95
C PHE A 339 2.62 15.31 -7.54
N GLY A 340 2.55 16.62 -7.34
CA GLY A 340 2.14 17.24 -6.09
C GLY A 340 2.66 18.67 -5.96
N PRO A 341 2.22 19.42 -4.93
CA PRO A 341 2.76 20.73 -4.63
C PRO A 341 4.23 20.62 -4.21
N ALA A 342 4.99 21.71 -4.35
CA ALA A 342 6.42 21.74 -4.00
C ALA A 342 6.71 21.30 -2.55
N SER A 343 5.75 21.50 -1.64
CA SER A 343 5.84 21.07 -0.23
C SER A 343 5.73 19.56 -0.04
N SER A 344 5.29 18.79 -1.05
CA SER A 344 5.18 17.33 -1.02
C SER A 344 6.40 16.62 -1.63
N TYR A 345 7.53 17.32 -1.82
CA TYR A 345 8.73 16.72 -2.40
C TYR A 345 9.24 15.55 -1.57
N GLU A 346 9.42 14.42 -2.22
CA GLU A 346 10.00 13.18 -1.71
C GLU A 346 11.22 12.80 -2.56
N LYS A 347 12.17 12.06 -2.01
CA LYS A 347 13.37 11.64 -2.76
C LYS A 347 13.13 10.38 -3.61
N ALA A 348 12.12 9.61 -3.29
CA ALA A 348 11.62 8.50 -4.10
C ALA A 348 10.10 8.41 -3.92
N THR A 349 9.40 7.86 -4.91
CA THR A 349 7.94 7.67 -4.84
C THR A 349 7.49 6.50 -5.72
N HIS A 350 6.23 6.15 -5.60
CA HIS A 350 5.55 5.07 -6.32
C HIS A 350 4.32 5.63 -7.08
N GLY A 351 3.38 4.77 -7.49
CA GLY A 351 2.18 5.19 -8.23
C GLY A 351 2.43 5.45 -9.71
N TYR A 352 3.51 4.91 -10.28
CA TYR A 352 3.79 4.97 -11.71
C TYR A 352 3.05 3.85 -12.48
N PRO A 353 2.91 4.00 -13.83
CA PRO A 353 2.46 2.90 -14.68
C PRO A 353 3.38 1.68 -14.59
N LEU A 354 2.80 0.50 -14.82
CA LEU A 354 3.50 -0.78 -14.68
C LEU A 354 4.54 -1.06 -15.78
N ASP A 355 4.63 -0.21 -16.81
CA ASP A 355 5.62 -0.25 -17.88
C ASP A 355 6.89 0.58 -17.57
N MET A 356 7.05 1.03 -16.32
CA MET A 356 8.29 1.66 -15.88
C MET A 356 9.39 0.61 -15.70
N PRO A 357 10.65 0.94 -16.01
CA PRO A 357 11.77 0.03 -15.75
C PRO A 357 11.98 -0.18 -14.24
N ASP A 358 12.46 -1.37 -13.85
CA ASP A 358 12.79 -1.73 -12.47
C ASP A 358 11.60 -1.54 -11.49
N TYR A 359 10.40 -1.94 -11.94
CA TYR A 359 9.14 -1.67 -11.23
C TYR A 359 8.31 -2.93 -10.93
N HIS A 360 8.92 -4.12 -11.09
CA HIS A 360 8.28 -5.36 -10.69
C HIS A 360 8.35 -5.58 -9.18
N VAL A 361 7.49 -6.48 -8.72
CA VAL A 361 7.36 -6.90 -7.32
C VAL A 361 7.58 -8.41 -7.22
N PHE A 362 7.53 -8.95 -5.99
CA PHE A 362 7.73 -10.37 -5.74
C PHE A 362 6.63 -10.99 -4.89
N MET A 363 6.52 -12.31 -4.97
CA MET A 363 5.82 -13.17 -4.01
C MET A 363 6.75 -14.31 -3.58
N ALA A 364 6.74 -14.63 -2.29
CA ALA A 364 7.48 -15.75 -1.72
C ALA A 364 6.54 -16.62 -0.87
N VAL A 365 6.72 -17.93 -0.93
CA VAL A 365 5.95 -18.91 -0.14
C VAL A 365 6.92 -19.83 0.58
N SER A 366 6.72 -20.07 1.87
CA SER A 366 7.63 -20.86 2.71
C SER A 366 7.68 -22.36 2.39
N GLU A 367 6.82 -22.84 1.48
CA GLU A 367 6.82 -24.20 0.97
C GLU A 367 6.72 -24.21 -0.56
N PRO A 368 6.99 -25.34 -1.25
CA PRO A 368 6.82 -25.45 -2.70
C PRO A 368 5.37 -25.13 -3.10
N TYR A 369 5.18 -24.13 -3.96
CA TYR A 369 3.84 -23.65 -4.34
C TYR A 369 3.41 -24.08 -5.75
N GLY A 370 4.35 -24.22 -6.69
CA GLY A 370 4.11 -24.58 -8.08
C GLY A 370 4.10 -23.39 -9.03
N ALA A 371 3.64 -23.58 -10.26
CA ALA A 371 3.53 -22.50 -11.23
C ALA A 371 2.40 -21.53 -10.85
N LEU A 372 2.62 -20.25 -11.10
CA LEU A 372 1.60 -19.23 -10.95
C LEU A 372 0.58 -19.28 -12.11
N GLU A 373 -0.65 -18.90 -11.87
CA GLU A 373 -1.68 -18.80 -12.90
C GLU A 373 -1.55 -17.50 -13.71
N THR A 374 -1.04 -16.44 -13.07
CA THR A 374 -0.82 -15.12 -13.68
C THR A 374 0.52 -14.54 -13.25
N ASP A 375 0.98 -13.50 -13.96
CA ASP A 375 2.14 -12.69 -13.62
C ASP A 375 1.79 -11.50 -12.69
N CYS A 376 0.65 -11.55 -12.02
CA CYS A 376 0.15 -10.46 -11.18
C CYS A 376 0.23 -10.80 -9.70
N ILE A 377 0.50 -9.79 -8.87
CA ILE A 377 0.57 -9.93 -7.40
C ILE A 377 -0.74 -10.45 -6.76
N LEU A 378 -1.85 -10.48 -7.48
CA LEU A 378 -3.10 -11.10 -7.04
C LEU A 378 -2.96 -12.62 -6.76
N GLU A 379 -1.88 -13.26 -7.19
CA GLU A 379 -1.51 -14.62 -6.79
C GLU A 379 -1.37 -14.78 -5.27
N VAL A 380 -1.03 -13.71 -4.53
CA VAL A 380 -1.01 -13.72 -3.05
C VAL A 380 -2.40 -14.04 -2.49
N TYR A 381 -3.47 -13.47 -3.05
CA TYR A 381 -4.86 -13.80 -2.65
C TYR A 381 -5.21 -15.26 -2.93
N LYS A 382 -4.83 -15.78 -4.11
CA LYS A 382 -5.07 -17.19 -4.47
C LYS A 382 -4.32 -18.14 -3.56
N ALA A 383 -3.05 -17.82 -3.23
CA ALA A 383 -2.25 -18.57 -2.28
C ALA A 383 -2.91 -18.57 -0.89
N ALA A 384 -3.35 -17.40 -0.41
CA ALA A 384 -4.03 -17.29 0.87
C ALA A 384 -5.29 -18.16 0.93
N ARG A 385 -6.15 -18.12 -0.08
CA ARG A 385 -7.34 -18.96 -0.16
C ARG A 385 -7.01 -20.45 -0.20
N LYS A 386 -6.01 -20.83 -0.98
CA LYS A 386 -5.56 -22.24 -1.10
C LYS A 386 -5.13 -22.80 0.25
N PHE A 387 -4.29 -22.09 1.01
CA PHE A 387 -3.77 -22.57 2.30
C PHE A 387 -4.82 -22.56 3.40
N LEU A 388 -5.71 -21.60 3.40
CA LEU A 388 -6.83 -21.54 4.34
C LEU A 388 -8.01 -22.46 3.98
N ALA A 389 -7.95 -23.12 2.82
CA ALA A 389 -9.01 -23.97 2.27
C ALA A 389 -10.36 -23.23 2.08
N LEU A 390 -10.30 -21.95 1.63
CA LEU A 390 -11.43 -21.06 1.39
C LEU A 390 -11.91 -21.06 -0.08
#